data_e0387bbff4eece424e5e408f67424a82
#
_entry.id   e0387bbff4eece424e5e408f67424a82
#
_cell.length_a   1.000
_cell.length_b   1.000
_cell.length_c   1.000
_cell.angle_alpha   90.00
_cell.angle_beta   90.00
_cell.angle_gamma   90.00
#
_symmetry.space_group_name_H-M   'P 1'
#
loop_
_entity.id
_entity.type
_entity.pdbx_description
1 polymer ?
#
loop_
_entity_poly.entity_id
_entity_poly.type
_entity_poly.pdbx_seq_one_letter_code
_entity_poly.pdbx_strand_id
1 'polypeptide(L)'
;MTMIPVASRSATTSSAPSLQIHRVSGEEWRSHRDLRLDMLAADPDAFWADPEEARLCTEQQWRAEISGPRIHLQARRGAAVLGGIALLPTGYTPEHLIPPDRALIVSLWVRPSARGTGVARPLFTALAQLALDLGRPDLRLDVDDSNVSAWQLYERLGFRATGARDPREGRGTWWVEYALRAEKLLEAEGR
;
A
#
# COMPACT_ATOMS: atom_id res chain seq x y z
N MET A 1 47.15 -44.72 19.31
CA MET A 1 45.74 -44.74 18.82
C MET A 1 45.16 -43.38 19.12
N THR A 2 45.30 -42.46 18.15
CA THR A 2 44.99 -41.03 18.33
C THR A 2 43.59 -40.80 17.79
N MET A 3 42.65 -40.44 18.68
CA MET A 3 41.28 -40.09 18.30
C MET A 3 41.25 -38.65 17.74
N ILE A 4 40.78 -38.50 16.52
CA ILE A 4 40.52 -37.22 15.89
C ILE A 4 39.09 -36.77 16.30
N PRO A 5 38.90 -35.56 16.82
CA PRO A 5 37.54 -35.06 17.13
C PRO A 5 36.81 -34.68 15.83
N VAL A 6 35.64 -35.26 15.63
CA VAL A 6 34.69 -34.87 14.56
C VAL A 6 34.08 -33.53 14.91
N ALA A 7 34.41 -32.48 14.15
CA ALA A 7 33.80 -31.16 14.28
C ALA A 7 32.35 -31.23 13.84
N SER A 8 31.43 -31.04 14.78
CA SER A 8 30.00 -30.90 14.53
C SER A 8 29.74 -29.56 13.80
N ARG A 9 29.39 -29.62 12.52
CA ARG A 9 28.97 -28.45 11.76
C ARG A 9 27.55 -28.10 12.22
N SER A 10 27.43 -27.08 13.06
CA SER A 10 26.14 -26.45 13.34
C SER A 10 25.60 -25.80 12.05
N ALA A 11 24.60 -26.41 11.44
CA ALA A 11 23.89 -25.84 10.32
C ALA A 11 23.06 -24.64 10.86
N THR A 12 23.54 -23.44 10.63
CA THR A 12 22.74 -22.20 10.85
C THR A 12 21.63 -22.22 9.83
N THR A 13 20.43 -22.59 10.24
CA THR A 13 19.22 -22.51 9.42
C THR A 13 18.91 -21.04 9.24
N SER A 14 19.38 -20.44 8.14
CA SER A 14 18.98 -19.08 7.74
C SER A 14 17.52 -19.14 7.32
N SER A 15 16.62 -18.84 8.24
CA SER A 15 15.21 -18.63 7.92
C SER A 15 15.09 -17.45 6.96
N ALA A 16 14.38 -17.63 5.85
CA ALA A 16 14.10 -16.53 4.94
C ALA A 16 13.44 -15.38 5.71
N PRO A 17 13.82 -14.10 5.43
CA PRO A 17 13.28 -12.97 6.16
C PRO A 17 11.76 -12.90 6.03
N SER A 18 11.06 -12.69 7.15
CA SER A 18 9.61 -12.55 7.21
C SER A 18 9.15 -11.27 6.51
N LEU A 19 7.90 -11.26 6.04
CA LEU A 19 7.26 -10.06 5.53
C LEU A 19 6.99 -9.10 6.72
N GLN A 20 7.41 -7.86 6.57
CA GLN A 20 7.18 -6.79 7.55
C GLN A 20 6.50 -5.60 6.88
N ILE A 21 5.60 -4.95 7.60
CA ILE A 21 4.99 -3.69 7.17
C ILE A 21 5.67 -2.56 7.92
N HIS A 22 6.16 -1.60 7.16
CA HIS A 22 6.97 -0.49 7.63
C HIS A 22 6.32 0.84 7.27
N ARG A 23 6.21 1.76 8.25
CA ARG A 23 5.81 3.15 7.98
C ARG A 23 7.02 3.92 7.46
N VAL A 24 6.88 4.51 6.28
CA VAL A 24 7.97 5.23 5.62
C VAL A 24 8.23 6.55 6.32
N SER A 25 9.51 6.82 6.63
CA SER A 25 9.99 8.10 7.16
C SER A 25 10.65 8.94 6.07
N GLY A 26 10.81 10.24 6.31
CA GLY A 26 11.50 11.15 5.38
C GLY A 26 12.95 10.74 5.08
N GLU A 27 13.63 10.04 6.00
CA GLU A 27 14.98 9.54 5.77
C GLU A 27 15.03 8.43 4.73
N GLU A 28 13.90 7.75 4.50
CA GLU A 28 13.77 6.64 3.57
C GLU A 28 13.24 7.08 2.20
N TRP A 29 13.36 8.36 1.88
CA TRP A 29 12.82 8.94 0.65
C TRP A 29 13.29 8.22 -0.62
N ARG A 30 14.51 7.67 -0.64
CA ARG A 30 15.01 6.90 -1.79
C ARG A 30 14.19 5.63 -2.02
N SER A 31 13.94 4.89 -0.94
CA SER A 31 13.11 3.68 -1.00
C SER A 31 11.67 3.99 -1.42
N HIS A 32 11.13 5.12 -0.96
CA HIS A 32 9.81 5.58 -1.35
C HIS A 32 9.77 5.97 -2.83
N ARG A 33 10.73 6.82 -3.27
CA ARG A 33 10.88 7.21 -4.67
C ARG A 33 10.97 5.99 -5.59
N ASP A 34 11.87 5.06 -5.29
CA ASP A 34 12.12 3.90 -6.14
C ASP A 34 10.86 3.04 -6.29
N LEU A 35 10.14 2.77 -5.19
CA LEU A 35 8.85 2.08 -5.26
C LEU A 35 7.83 2.86 -6.09
N ARG A 36 7.76 4.18 -5.92
CA ARG A 36 6.80 5.04 -6.63
C ARG A 36 7.07 5.07 -8.13
N LEU A 37 8.34 5.19 -8.53
CA LEU A 37 8.74 5.17 -9.94
C LEU A 37 8.47 3.82 -10.59
N ASP A 38 8.76 2.71 -9.90
CA ASP A 38 8.44 1.37 -10.38
C ASP A 38 6.93 1.17 -10.57
N MET A 39 6.12 1.67 -9.64
CA MET A 39 4.66 1.63 -9.68
C MET A 39 4.11 2.37 -10.91
N LEU A 40 4.55 3.60 -11.12
CA LEU A 40 4.10 4.44 -12.24
C LEU A 40 4.58 3.90 -13.58
N ALA A 41 5.76 3.29 -13.63
CA ALA A 41 6.29 2.66 -14.85
C ALA A 41 5.57 1.36 -15.20
N ALA A 42 5.21 0.54 -14.20
CA ALA A 42 4.60 -0.76 -14.44
C ALA A 42 3.09 -0.68 -14.74
N ASP A 43 2.38 0.23 -14.07
CA ASP A 43 0.92 0.34 -14.16
C ASP A 43 0.50 1.83 -14.31
N PRO A 44 0.93 2.55 -15.37
CA PRO A 44 0.72 3.99 -15.51
C PRO A 44 -0.76 4.37 -15.54
N ASP A 45 -1.60 3.50 -16.06
CA ASP A 45 -3.03 3.72 -16.16
C ASP A 45 -3.78 3.57 -14.84
N ALA A 46 -3.16 3.00 -13.82
CA ALA A 46 -3.80 2.80 -12.52
C ALA A 46 -3.70 4.04 -11.59
N PHE A 47 -2.91 5.05 -11.96
CA PHE A 47 -2.60 6.19 -11.12
C PHE A 47 -2.83 7.53 -11.83
N TRP A 48 -3.01 8.59 -11.02
CA TRP A 48 -3.22 9.95 -11.52
C TRP A 48 -1.90 10.68 -11.80
N ALA A 49 -0.80 10.25 -11.17
CA ALA A 49 0.49 10.92 -11.28
C ALA A 49 1.15 10.60 -12.62
N ASP A 50 1.74 11.62 -13.23
CA ASP A 50 2.55 11.49 -14.44
C ASP A 50 3.91 10.86 -14.10
N PRO A 51 4.30 9.73 -14.76
CA PRO A 51 5.61 9.11 -14.57
C PRO A 51 6.79 10.04 -14.88
N GLU A 52 6.69 10.89 -15.88
CA GLU A 52 7.78 11.80 -16.28
C GLU A 52 7.96 12.92 -15.24
N GLU A 53 6.85 13.51 -14.75
CA GLU A 53 6.92 14.50 -13.67
C GLU A 53 7.51 13.88 -12.40
N ALA A 54 7.12 12.66 -12.06
CA ALA A 54 7.66 11.96 -10.89
C ALA A 54 9.17 11.72 -10.98
N ARG A 55 9.72 11.45 -12.18
CA ARG A 55 11.17 11.28 -12.38
C ARG A 55 11.95 12.56 -12.16
N LEU A 56 11.34 13.72 -12.37
CA LEU A 56 11.97 15.03 -12.21
C LEU A 56 11.93 15.53 -10.75
N CYS A 57 11.20 14.87 -9.86
CA CYS A 57 11.10 15.26 -8.45
C CYS A 57 12.45 15.19 -7.75
N THR A 58 12.78 16.28 -7.05
CA THR A 58 13.99 16.41 -6.22
C THR A 58 13.85 15.62 -4.91
N GLU A 59 14.96 15.41 -4.20
CA GLU A 59 14.95 14.86 -2.84
C GLU A 59 13.99 15.62 -1.92
N GLN A 60 14.03 16.96 -1.96
CA GLN A 60 13.17 17.80 -1.12
C GLN A 60 11.67 17.53 -1.39
N GLN A 61 11.28 17.35 -2.64
CA GLN A 61 9.90 17.06 -3.02
C GLN A 61 9.46 15.67 -2.53
N TRP A 62 10.33 14.64 -2.65
CA TRP A 62 10.05 13.31 -2.11
C TRP A 62 9.91 13.30 -0.59
N ARG A 63 10.78 14.04 0.12
CA ARG A 63 10.68 14.20 1.58
C ARG A 63 9.39 14.94 1.96
N ALA A 64 9.00 15.97 1.22
CA ALA A 64 7.78 16.71 1.43
C ALA A 64 6.52 15.84 1.19
N GLU A 65 6.52 14.97 0.17
CA GLU A 65 5.44 14.00 -0.05
C GLU A 65 5.26 13.07 1.15
N ILE A 66 6.35 12.51 1.68
CA ILE A 66 6.33 11.61 2.84
C ILE A 66 5.88 12.32 4.12
N SER A 67 6.27 13.59 4.29
CA SER A 67 5.91 14.42 5.45
C SER A 67 4.53 15.07 5.32
N GLY A 68 3.89 14.92 4.18
CA GLY A 68 2.56 15.43 3.89
C GLY A 68 1.46 14.65 4.61
N PRO A 69 0.18 14.91 4.25
CA PRO A 69 -0.96 14.29 4.92
C PRO A 69 -1.08 12.79 4.68
N ARG A 70 -0.45 12.25 3.62
CA ARG A 70 -0.46 10.81 3.31
C ARG A 70 0.50 10.06 4.23
N ILE A 71 0.03 8.99 4.84
CA ILE A 71 0.85 8.11 5.66
C ILE A 71 1.17 6.87 4.83
N HIS A 72 2.42 6.75 4.41
CA HIS A 72 2.89 5.70 3.51
C HIS A 72 3.35 4.47 4.27
N LEU A 73 2.86 3.29 3.87
CA LEU A 73 3.29 1.98 4.36
C LEU A 73 3.95 1.20 3.22
N GLN A 74 5.02 0.47 3.53
CA GLN A 74 5.71 -0.46 2.62
C GLN A 74 5.74 -1.87 3.19
N ALA A 75 5.50 -2.85 2.33
CA ALA A 75 5.72 -4.25 2.63
C ALA A 75 7.15 -4.62 2.24
N ARG A 76 7.94 -5.10 3.20
CA ARG A 76 9.36 -5.43 3.03
C ARG A 76 9.65 -6.87 3.41
N ARG A 77 10.58 -7.49 2.68
CA ARG A 77 11.17 -8.79 3.03
C ARG A 77 12.68 -8.65 3.00
N GLY A 78 13.31 -8.56 4.18
CA GLY A 78 14.69 -8.10 4.28
C GLY A 78 14.88 -6.71 3.69
N ALA A 79 15.81 -6.52 2.78
CA ALA A 79 16.04 -5.25 2.09
C ALA A 79 15.06 -4.99 0.92
N ALA A 80 14.31 -6.01 0.46
CA ALA A 80 13.45 -5.89 -0.70
C ALA A 80 12.10 -5.24 -0.34
N VAL A 81 11.73 -4.16 -1.03
CA VAL A 81 10.41 -3.54 -0.98
C VAL A 81 9.51 -4.22 -2.01
N LEU A 82 8.45 -4.86 -1.56
CA LEU A 82 7.55 -5.67 -2.38
C LEU A 82 6.29 -4.94 -2.81
N GLY A 83 5.92 -3.87 -2.12
CA GLY A 83 4.74 -3.07 -2.43
C GLY A 83 4.52 -1.98 -1.40
N GLY A 84 3.47 -1.19 -1.60
CA GLY A 84 3.08 -0.14 -0.68
C GLY A 84 1.60 0.22 -0.77
N ILE A 85 1.16 0.99 0.21
CA ILE A 85 -0.18 1.55 0.33
C ILE A 85 -0.08 2.85 1.11
N ALA A 86 -1.00 3.77 0.94
CA ALA A 86 -1.04 4.95 1.79
C ALA A 86 -2.45 5.21 2.33
N LEU A 87 -2.50 5.71 3.58
CA LEU A 87 -3.69 6.25 4.22
C LEU A 87 -3.67 7.77 4.08
N LEU A 88 -4.76 8.35 3.58
CA LEU A 88 -4.98 9.78 3.50
C LEU A 88 -6.14 10.14 4.44
N PRO A 89 -5.86 10.70 5.63
CA PRO A 89 -6.88 11.04 6.62
C PRO A 89 -7.60 12.37 6.34
N THR A 90 -7.31 13.00 5.21
CA THR A 90 -7.94 14.22 4.70
C THR A 90 -8.55 13.95 3.33
N GLY A 91 -9.20 14.92 2.73
CA GLY A 91 -9.56 14.86 1.30
C GLY A 91 -8.33 14.98 0.39
N TYR A 92 -8.53 14.78 -0.90
CA TYR A 92 -7.46 14.87 -1.91
C TYR A 92 -6.87 16.27 -2.05
N THR A 93 -7.70 17.28 -1.81
CA THR A 93 -7.32 18.70 -1.76
C THR A 93 -7.85 19.34 -0.47
N PRO A 94 -7.37 20.52 -0.06
CA PRO A 94 -7.87 21.23 1.11
C PRO A 94 -9.40 21.51 1.07
N GLU A 95 -9.96 21.68 -0.14
CA GLU A 95 -11.37 21.95 -0.36
C GLU A 95 -12.23 20.68 -0.37
N HIS A 96 -11.63 19.52 -0.59
CA HIS A 96 -12.31 18.22 -0.53
C HIS A 96 -12.47 17.80 0.93
N LEU A 97 -13.53 18.26 1.56
CA LEU A 97 -13.85 17.91 2.93
C LEU A 97 -14.45 16.50 3.00
N ILE A 98 -13.88 15.66 3.86
CA ILE A 98 -14.40 14.33 4.16
C ILE A 98 -14.87 14.27 5.63
N PRO A 99 -15.81 13.35 5.97
CA PRO A 99 -16.24 13.13 7.36
C PRO A 99 -15.05 12.88 8.29
N PRO A 100 -15.12 13.34 9.56
CA PRO A 100 -13.98 13.24 10.49
C PRO A 100 -13.62 11.79 10.87
N ASP A 101 -14.53 10.84 10.69
CA ASP A 101 -14.32 9.42 10.92
C ASP A 101 -13.87 8.66 9.65
N ARG A 102 -13.70 9.36 8.51
CA ARG A 102 -13.30 8.78 7.23
C ARG A 102 -11.82 8.96 6.95
N ALA A 103 -11.22 7.97 6.29
CA ALA A 103 -9.93 8.08 5.63
C ALA A 103 -9.96 7.43 4.24
N LEU A 104 -9.15 7.96 3.33
CA LEU A 104 -9.02 7.44 1.97
C LEU A 104 -7.82 6.52 1.87
N ILE A 105 -7.97 5.42 1.16
CA ILE A 105 -6.89 4.50 0.82
C ILE A 105 -6.41 4.84 -0.58
N VAL A 106 -5.12 5.12 -0.71
CA VAL A 106 -4.51 5.52 -1.97
C VAL A 106 -3.24 4.75 -2.23
N SER A 107 -2.77 4.77 -3.48
CA SER A 107 -1.44 4.27 -3.88
C SER A 107 -1.17 2.80 -3.50
N LEU A 108 -2.20 1.94 -3.46
CA LEU A 108 -1.96 0.50 -3.34
C LEU A 108 -1.24 -0.01 -4.58
N TRP A 109 -0.10 -0.61 -4.38
CA TRP A 109 0.63 -1.31 -5.43
C TRP A 109 1.50 -2.43 -4.85
N VAL A 110 1.56 -3.55 -5.57
CA VAL A 110 2.44 -4.69 -5.27
C VAL A 110 3.24 -5.01 -6.52
N ARG A 111 4.55 -5.16 -6.37
CA ARG A 111 5.44 -5.55 -7.48
C ARG A 111 4.86 -6.73 -8.23
N PRO A 112 4.88 -6.74 -9.58
CA PRO A 112 4.33 -7.87 -10.36
C PRO A 112 4.85 -9.23 -9.90
N SER A 113 6.16 -9.34 -9.58
CA SER A 113 6.79 -10.57 -9.10
C SER A 113 6.33 -11.03 -7.69
N ALA A 114 5.69 -10.14 -6.93
CA ALA A 114 5.18 -10.43 -5.59
C ALA A 114 3.63 -10.52 -5.54
N ARG A 115 2.95 -10.30 -6.66
CA ARG A 115 1.47 -10.45 -6.74
C ARG A 115 1.09 -11.92 -6.50
N GLY A 116 -0.04 -12.14 -5.86
CA GLY A 116 -0.52 -13.48 -5.51
C GLY A 116 0.21 -14.16 -4.33
N THR A 117 1.25 -13.53 -3.74
CA THR A 117 2.01 -14.10 -2.61
C THR A 117 1.56 -13.59 -1.24
N GLY A 118 0.38 -12.98 -1.15
CA GLY A 118 -0.20 -12.54 0.13
C GLY A 118 0.28 -11.18 0.63
N VAL A 119 1.02 -10.38 -0.16
CA VAL A 119 1.59 -9.08 0.27
C VAL A 119 0.53 -8.02 0.56
N ALA A 120 -0.58 -7.99 -0.18
CA ALA A 120 -1.59 -6.94 -0.06
C ALA A 120 -2.33 -7.00 1.30
N ARG A 121 -2.71 -8.18 1.79
CA ARG A 121 -3.50 -8.31 3.02
C ARG A 121 -2.79 -7.68 4.24
N PRO A 122 -1.52 -8.00 4.57
CA PRO A 122 -0.81 -7.35 5.67
C PRO A 122 -0.71 -5.82 5.54
N LEU A 123 -0.60 -5.29 4.31
CA LEU A 123 -0.66 -3.84 4.07
C LEU A 123 -2.01 -3.26 4.51
N PHE A 124 -3.12 -3.90 4.12
CA PHE A 124 -4.46 -3.47 4.52
C PHE A 124 -4.69 -3.62 6.03
N THR A 125 -4.21 -4.70 6.66
CA THR A 125 -4.31 -4.89 8.12
C THR A 125 -3.58 -3.77 8.87
N ALA A 126 -2.33 -3.47 8.51
CA ALA A 126 -1.57 -2.40 9.13
C ALA A 126 -2.21 -1.01 8.89
N LEU A 127 -2.75 -0.79 7.70
CA LEU A 127 -3.46 0.46 7.37
C LEU A 127 -4.76 0.58 8.17
N ALA A 128 -5.51 -0.52 8.38
CA ALA A 128 -6.73 -0.52 9.17
C ALA A 128 -6.44 -0.18 10.65
N GLN A 129 -5.39 -0.75 11.23
CA GLN A 129 -4.97 -0.41 12.59
C GLN A 129 -4.62 1.07 12.70
N LEU A 130 -3.83 1.59 11.75
CA LEU A 130 -3.48 3.01 11.69
C LEU A 130 -4.71 3.92 11.60
N ALA A 131 -5.70 3.54 10.80
CA ALA A 131 -6.95 4.29 10.66
C ALA A 131 -7.75 4.32 11.97
N LEU A 132 -7.82 3.19 12.69
CA LEU A 132 -8.46 3.11 14.01
C LEU A 132 -7.73 3.98 15.04
N ASP A 133 -6.40 3.95 15.07
CA ASP A 133 -5.59 4.75 15.99
C ASP A 133 -5.80 6.26 15.76
N LEU A 134 -6.14 6.65 14.52
CA LEU A 134 -6.48 8.03 14.15
C LEU A 134 -7.97 8.37 14.34
N GLY A 135 -8.81 7.44 14.82
CA GLY A 135 -10.25 7.63 14.96
C GLY A 135 -11.00 7.71 13.62
N ARG A 136 -10.46 7.08 12.57
CA ARG A 136 -11.00 7.13 11.19
C ARG A 136 -11.37 5.74 10.65
N PRO A 137 -12.32 5.06 11.26
CA PRO A 137 -12.67 3.68 10.89
C PRO A 137 -13.42 3.53 9.55
N ASP A 138 -13.97 4.60 8.97
CA ASP A 138 -14.65 4.55 7.65
C ASP A 138 -13.62 4.65 6.52
N LEU A 139 -13.18 3.50 6.00
CA LEU A 139 -12.20 3.41 4.92
C LEU A 139 -12.88 3.48 3.55
N ARG A 140 -12.36 4.36 2.69
CA ARG A 140 -12.82 4.51 1.30
C ARG A 140 -11.66 4.41 0.33
N LEU A 141 -11.93 3.92 -0.86
CA LEU A 141 -11.01 3.92 -1.99
C LEU A 141 -11.79 4.05 -3.29
N ASP A 142 -11.13 4.62 -4.30
CA ASP A 142 -11.62 4.68 -5.66
C ASP A 142 -10.82 3.73 -6.54
N VAL A 143 -11.49 3.02 -7.42
CA VAL A 143 -10.88 2.10 -8.38
C VAL A 143 -11.51 2.29 -9.76
N ASP A 144 -10.66 2.27 -10.79
CA ASP A 144 -11.12 2.24 -12.17
C ASP A 144 -11.92 0.96 -12.44
N ASP A 145 -13.12 1.06 -13.01
CA ASP A 145 -14.01 -0.08 -13.27
C ASP A 145 -13.42 -1.09 -14.26
N SER A 146 -12.44 -0.67 -15.07
CA SER A 146 -11.67 -1.57 -15.93
C SER A 146 -10.57 -2.35 -15.19
N ASN A 147 -10.16 -1.93 -13.98
CA ASN A 147 -9.14 -2.60 -13.18
C ASN A 147 -9.71 -3.80 -12.40
N VAL A 148 -10.05 -4.87 -13.15
CA VAL A 148 -10.70 -6.07 -12.63
C VAL A 148 -9.93 -6.72 -11.48
N SER A 149 -8.60 -6.76 -11.56
CA SER A 149 -7.77 -7.39 -10.52
C SER A 149 -7.80 -6.62 -9.20
N ALA A 150 -7.89 -5.30 -9.26
CA ALA A 150 -7.95 -4.46 -8.07
C ALA A 150 -9.31 -4.56 -7.36
N TRP A 151 -10.43 -4.35 -8.08
CA TRP A 151 -11.74 -4.41 -7.43
C TRP A 151 -12.06 -5.82 -6.91
N GLN A 152 -11.63 -6.90 -7.61
CA GLN A 152 -11.74 -8.27 -7.08
C GLN A 152 -10.93 -8.47 -5.79
N LEU A 153 -9.73 -7.86 -5.67
CA LEU A 153 -8.97 -7.87 -4.42
C LEU A 153 -9.77 -7.18 -3.31
N TYR A 154 -10.33 -6.00 -3.57
CA TYR A 154 -11.09 -5.24 -2.58
C TYR A 154 -12.33 -6.01 -2.11
N GLU A 155 -13.07 -6.64 -3.02
CA GLU A 155 -14.23 -7.47 -2.65
C GLU A 155 -13.84 -8.68 -1.79
N ARG A 156 -12.72 -9.34 -2.10
CA ARG A 156 -12.18 -10.43 -1.26
C ARG A 156 -11.74 -9.96 0.14
N LEU A 157 -11.31 -8.70 0.26
CA LEU A 157 -11.00 -8.09 1.55
C LEU A 157 -12.24 -7.63 2.32
N GLY A 158 -13.41 -7.66 1.69
CA GLY A 158 -14.69 -7.32 2.29
C GLY A 158 -15.24 -5.94 1.93
N PHE A 159 -14.51 -5.16 1.13
CA PHE A 159 -15.01 -3.89 0.61
C PHE A 159 -16.26 -4.10 -0.24
N ARG A 160 -17.14 -3.09 -0.25
CA ARG A 160 -18.36 -3.07 -1.08
C ARG A 160 -18.45 -1.74 -1.81
N ALA A 161 -18.89 -1.78 -3.06
CA ALA A 161 -19.18 -0.59 -3.82
C ALA A 161 -20.30 0.21 -3.13
N THR A 162 -20.10 1.52 -3.00
CA THR A 162 -21.07 2.42 -2.35
C THR A 162 -22.19 2.87 -3.29
N GLY A 163 -21.97 2.71 -4.58
CA GLY A 163 -22.82 3.24 -5.65
C GLY A 163 -22.36 4.59 -6.16
N ALA A 164 -21.45 5.28 -5.45
CA ALA A 164 -20.84 6.50 -5.95
C ALA A 164 -19.83 6.17 -7.05
N ARG A 165 -19.87 6.97 -8.12
CA ARG A 165 -18.96 6.82 -9.27
C ARG A 165 -18.78 8.15 -9.98
N ASP A 166 -17.56 8.42 -10.42
CA ASP A 166 -17.19 9.61 -11.17
C ASP A 166 -16.57 9.23 -12.51
N PRO A 167 -16.86 9.97 -13.60
CA PRO A 167 -16.25 9.68 -14.89
C PRO A 167 -14.74 9.91 -14.84
N ARG A 168 -13.98 9.00 -15.42
CA ARG A 168 -12.55 9.19 -15.59
C ARG A 168 -12.30 9.91 -16.90
N GLU A 169 -11.94 11.19 -16.79
CA GLU A 169 -11.75 12.07 -17.96
C GLU A 169 -10.76 11.47 -18.97
N GLY A 170 -11.14 11.51 -20.25
CA GLY A 170 -10.31 11.04 -21.36
C GLY A 170 -10.12 9.53 -21.48
N ARG A 171 -10.76 8.70 -20.60
CA ARG A 171 -10.54 7.25 -20.59
C ARG A 171 -11.77 6.39 -20.90
N GLY A 172 -12.97 6.96 -20.84
CA GLY A 172 -14.23 6.23 -21.06
C GLY A 172 -14.55 5.19 -19.97
N THR A 173 -13.85 5.24 -18.84
CA THR A 173 -14.06 4.40 -17.65
C THR A 173 -14.54 5.25 -16.49
N TRP A 174 -14.83 4.62 -15.33
CA TRP A 174 -15.34 5.27 -14.15
C TRP A 174 -14.51 4.94 -12.94
N TRP A 175 -14.26 5.94 -12.09
CA TRP A 175 -13.87 5.72 -10.72
C TRP A 175 -15.07 5.24 -9.93
N VAL A 176 -14.97 4.09 -9.31
CA VAL A 176 -16.02 3.49 -8.46
C VAL A 176 -15.55 3.49 -7.02
N GLU A 177 -16.34 4.12 -6.14
CA GLU A 177 -16.02 4.15 -4.71
C GLU A 177 -16.39 2.84 -4.04
N TYR A 178 -15.44 2.30 -3.26
CA TYR A 178 -15.62 1.16 -2.37
C TYR A 178 -15.41 1.58 -0.91
N ALA A 179 -16.14 0.94 0.00
CA ALA A 179 -16.12 1.20 1.43
C ALA A 179 -15.94 -0.07 2.26
N LEU A 180 -15.26 0.09 3.41
CA LEU A 180 -15.18 -0.92 4.45
C LEU A 180 -14.91 -0.25 5.80
N ARG A 181 -15.48 -0.80 6.88
CA ARG A 181 -15.06 -0.44 8.23
C ARG A 181 -13.74 -1.11 8.56
N ALA A 182 -12.78 -0.35 9.12
CA ALA A 182 -11.42 -0.83 9.41
C ALA A 182 -11.40 -2.07 10.30
N GLU A 183 -12.33 -2.18 11.26
CA GLU A 183 -12.44 -3.32 12.18
C GLU A 183 -12.62 -4.64 11.44
N LYS A 184 -13.31 -4.62 10.28
CA LYS A 184 -13.56 -5.83 9.48
C LYS A 184 -12.29 -6.44 8.87
N LEU A 185 -11.28 -5.61 8.58
CA LEU A 185 -9.98 -6.11 8.10
C LEU A 185 -9.22 -6.86 9.18
N LEU A 186 -9.37 -6.45 10.45
CA LEU A 186 -8.70 -7.09 11.60
C LEU A 186 -9.42 -8.38 12.04
N GLU A 187 -10.76 -8.41 12.02
CA GLU A 187 -11.55 -9.58 12.36
C GLU A 187 -11.26 -10.79 11.46
N ALA A 188 -10.87 -10.55 10.21
CA ALA A 188 -10.58 -11.59 9.22
C ALA A 188 -9.25 -12.33 9.46
N GLU A 189 -8.37 -11.85 10.34
CA GLU A 189 -7.10 -12.51 10.70
C GLU A 189 -7.25 -13.48 11.89
N GLY A 190 -8.33 -13.36 12.67
CA GLY A 190 -8.60 -14.22 13.84
C GLY A 190 -9.31 -15.53 13.50
N ARG A 191 -9.53 -15.82 12.24
CA ARG A 191 -10.16 -17.06 11.75
C ARG A 191 -9.20 -17.80 10.83
#